data_6d7c3296d4b3e9f5d0e03d79e11a9c21
#
_entry.id   6d7c3296d4b3e9f5d0e03d79e11a9c21
#
_cell.length_a   1.000
_cell.length_b   1.000
_cell.length_c   1.000
_cell.angle_alpha   90.00
_cell.angle_beta   90.00
_cell.angle_gamma   90.00
#
_symmetry.space_group_name_H-M   'P 1'
#
loop_
_entity.id
_entity.type
_entity.pdbx_description
1 polymer ?
#
loop_
_entity_poly.entity_id
_entity_poly.type
_entity_poly.pdbx_seq_one_letter_code
_entity_poly.pdbx_strand_id
1 'polypeptide(L)'
;MKRNSLILIGLTLGLNAFAQSNEPTDRPGRLKKDISYLASDELKGRQTGSPEEAMSANYIANEFTKAKLIPQTQTFEIIQLRMATNKCILGVSAPGMDTVVRKFVLFKDYYPISQSSNTDSVRAEWYDCGYGLVSEKLKRDDYGTVNISGKIAVIRLGYPGMEENPHSELAEVADIQTKISEVLKRGAVGIIFIKPYEKFIAPSGNLKRNEKTLNVPIFFCNQTYTFPQAPITMSSKIRVFKADAHNVYAYRNNHKKNTIVICAHHDHIGINEYENSRYTGSPEIHNGADDNASGVAAMLEMARTLKGKKYKKNNYLFVAFSGEELGLLGSKHFVQNAPTFLNNTSQKLGKINYVINIDMLGRIDTTKKVLTLNGVGTSPEFEKSIALITTDTNQLKITTTKSGLGPSDHASFYLENIPVVHFFSGQHEDYHKPSDDEALINYQGMANSLSVLEQLIVLNNKKGKLPFTKTQDAQMGRTKFKVTLGVMPDYSFNGKGMRIDGVSDGKPAQKAGLQKGDIITKLGDIDVNGVEDYMVGLGKLSPEKPTNVVIIRGAETLTIPVSFQ
;
A
#
# COMPACT_ATOMS: atom_id res chain seq x y z
N MET A 1 46.18 -16.73 65.43
CA MET A 1 44.70 -16.93 65.56
C MET A 1 43.99 -16.02 64.64
N LYS A 2 43.54 -16.52 63.45
CA LYS A 2 42.78 -15.75 62.45
C LYS A 2 41.33 -16.26 62.48
N ARG A 3 40.40 -15.38 62.83
CA ARG A 3 38.95 -15.63 62.77
C ARG A 3 38.46 -15.41 61.33
N ASN A 4 37.97 -16.45 60.71
CA ASN A 4 37.21 -16.36 59.41
C ASN A 4 35.75 -16.04 59.72
N SER A 5 35.27 -14.91 59.24
CA SER A 5 33.84 -14.59 59.23
C SER A 5 33.23 -15.07 57.92
N LEU A 6 32.36 -16.05 58.02
CA LEU A 6 31.47 -16.45 56.89
C LEU A 6 30.35 -15.41 56.71
N ILE A 7 30.30 -14.78 55.58
CA ILE A 7 29.14 -13.97 55.14
C ILE A 7 28.18 -14.89 54.40
N LEU A 8 27.02 -15.13 55.00
CA LEU A 8 25.92 -15.88 54.42
C LEU A 8 25.13 -14.90 53.53
N ILE A 9 25.27 -15.02 52.21
CA ILE A 9 24.43 -14.27 51.25
C ILE A 9 23.13 -15.05 51.06
N GLY A 10 22.06 -14.55 51.67
CA GLY A 10 20.73 -15.06 51.48
C GLY A 10 20.22 -14.71 50.07
N LEU A 11 20.09 -15.71 49.20
CA LEU A 11 19.43 -15.61 47.92
C LEU A 11 17.90 -15.61 48.16
N THR A 12 17.27 -14.45 48.18
CA THR A 12 15.80 -14.35 48.12
C THR A 12 15.36 -14.66 46.70
N LEU A 13 14.91 -15.88 46.48
CA LEU A 13 14.13 -16.25 45.30
C LEU A 13 12.81 -15.47 45.33
N GLY A 14 12.75 -14.37 44.58
CA GLY A 14 11.51 -13.70 44.26
C GLY A 14 10.66 -14.62 43.37
N LEU A 15 9.69 -15.30 43.95
CA LEU A 15 8.59 -15.94 43.25
C LEU A 15 7.81 -14.83 42.53
N ASN A 16 8.16 -14.56 41.24
CA ASN A 16 7.25 -13.89 40.35
C ASN A 16 6.04 -14.80 40.18
N ALA A 17 4.98 -14.51 40.91
CA ALA A 17 3.67 -15.03 40.64
C ALA A 17 3.25 -14.49 39.26
N PHE A 18 3.52 -15.25 38.21
CA PHE A 18 2.83 -15.07 36.95
C PHE A 18 1.36 -15.24 37.27
N ALA A 19 0.63 -14.13 37.27
CA ALA A 19 -0.82 -14.16 37.23
C ALA A 19 -1.19 -15.07 36.05
N GLN A 20 -1.74 -16.24 36.34
CA GLN A 20 -2.40 -17.08 35.33
C GLN A 20 -3.53 -16.24 34.78
N SER A 21 -3.29 -15.54 33.65
CA SER A 21 -4.35 -14.95 32.87
C SER A 21 -5.22 -16.12 32.40
N ASN A 22 -6.44 -16.21 32.90
CA ASN A 22 -7.42 -17.20 32.42
C ASN A 22 -7.62 -16.94 30.93
N GLU A 23 -6.99 -17.77 30.08
CA GLU A 23 -7.20 -17.70 28.63
C GLU A 23 -8.69 -17.90 28.34
N PRO A 24 -9.32 -17.02 27.55
CA PRO A 24 -10.73 -17.17 27.22
C PRO A 24 -11.00 -18.50 26.52
N THR A 25 -12.07 -19.19 26.94
CA THR A 25 -12.40 -20.53 26.43
C THR A 25 -13.25 -20.47 25.15
N ASP A 26 -13.99 -19.40 24.95
CA ASP A 26 -14.83 -19.17 23.78
C ASP A 26 -14.07 -18.41 22.66
N ARG A 27 -14.51 -18.54 21.43
CA ARG A 27 -13.88 -17.92 20.26
C ARG A 27 -13.93 -16.38 20.30
N PRO A 28 -15.09 -15.73 20.57
CA PRO A 28 -15.16 -14.28 20.70
C PRO A 28 -14.17 -13.70 21.74
N GLY A 29 -14.06 -14.35 22.91
CA GLY A 29 -13.13 -13.91 23.95
C GLY A 29 -11.66 -14.01 23.52
N ARG A 30 -11.26 -15.08 22.81
CA ARG A 30 -9.88 -15.19 22.28
C ARG A 30 -9.58 -14.15 21.22
N LEU A 31 -10.53 -13.88 20.30
CA LEU A 31 -10.41 -12.81 19.30
C LEU A 31 -10.26 -11.45 19.99
N LYS A 32 -11.09 -11.18 21.00
CA LYS A 32 -11.02 -9.94 21.77
C LYS A 32 -9.67 -9.76 22.43
N LYS A 33 -9.14 -10.79 23.08
CA LYS A 33 -7.82 -10.76 23.71
C LYS A 33 -6.73 -10.34 22.71
N ASP A 34 -6.72 -10.99 21.54
CA ASP A 34 -5.69 -10.71 20.53
C ASP A 34 -5.82 -9.29 19.98
N ILE A 35 -7.03 -8.84 19.65
CA ILE A 35 -7.28 -7.50 19.10
C ILE A 35 -6.98 -6.42 20.14
N SER A 36 -7.43 -6.60 21.40
CA SER A 36 -7.17 -5.62 22.46
C SER A 36 -5.67 -5.36 22.68
N TYR A 37 -4.81 -6.37 22.47
CA TYR A 37 -3.37 -6.15 22.52
C TYR A 37 -2.85 -5.51 21.22
N LEU A 38 -3.19 -6.10 20.06
CA LEU A 38 -2.66 -5.64 18.77
C LEU A 38 -3.10 -4.22 18.42
N ALA A 39 -4.29 -3.81 18.84
CA ALA A 39 -4.83 -2.46 18.64
C ALA A 39 -4.69 -1.56 19.88
N SER A 40 -3.77 -1.87 20.79
CA SER A 40 -3.51 -1.01 21.95
C SER A 40 -2.60 0.17 21.61
N ASP A 41 -2.75 1.27 22.36
CA ASP A 41 -1.87 2.44 22.27
C ASP A 41 -0.41 2.09 22.55
N GLU A 42 -0.12 1.00 23.29
CA GLU A 42 1.24 0.50 23.53
C GLU A 42 1.98 0.20 22.22
N LEU A 43 1.25 -0.29 21.21
CA LEU A 43 1.80 -0.61 19.89
C LEU A 43 1.78 0.58 18.91
N LYS A 44 1.34 1.76 19.32
CA LYS A 44 1.36 3.02 18.54
C LYS A 44 1.03 2.82 17.06
N GLY A 45 0.05 1.97 16.77
CA GLY A 45 -0.38 1.70 15.40
C GLY A 45 0.60 0.90 14.55
N ARG A 46 1.55 0.17 15.14
CA ARG A 46 2.35 -0.90 14.49
C ARG A 46 2.96 -0.51 13.14
N GLN A 47 3.45 0.72 13.02
CA GLN A 47 4.02 1.21 11.76
C GLN A 47 5.13 0.28 11.26
N THR A 48 5.09 -0.09 9.98
CA THR A 48 6.12 -0.94 9.36
C THR A 48 7.54 -0.48 9.68
N GLY A 49 8.37 -1.39 10.22
CA GLY A 49 9.76 -1.13 10.57
C GLY A 49 9.94 -0.30 11.86
N SER A 50 8.90 -0.11 12.65
CA SER A 50 8.98 0.48 13.99
C SER A 50 9.29 -0.57 15.06
N PRO A 51 9.75 -0.16 16.24
CA PRO A 51 9.86 -1.07 17.40
C PRO A 51 8.51 -1.72 17.76
N GLU A 52 7.42 -1.02 17.59
CA GLU A 52 6.06 -1.45 17.89
C GLU A 52 5.56 -2.51 16.88
N GLU A 53 5.96 -2.42 15.61
CA GLU A 53 5.76 -3.51 14.64
C GLU A 53 6.50 -4.77 15.07
N ALA A 54 7.75 -4.66 15.52
CA ALA A 54 8.51 -5.79 16.05
C ALA A 54 7.88 -6.38 17.34
N MET A 55 7.25 -5.56 18.19
CA MET A 55 6.47 -6.04 19.34
C MET A 55 5.24 -6.85 18.89
N SER A 56 4.51 -6.40 17.86
CA SER A 56 3.42 -7.14 17.23
C SER A 56 3.91 -8.48 16.68
N ALA A 57 5.03 -8.49 15.95
CA ALA A 57 5.65 -9.71 15.43
C ALA A 57 5.99 -10.71 16.54
N ASN A 58 6.55 -10.24 17.66
CA ASN A 58 6.88 -11.06 18.83
C ASN A 58 5.61 -11.62 19.50
N TYR A 59 4.55 -10.83 19.64
CA TYR A 59 3.28 -11.30 20.16
C TYR A 59 2.73 -12.46 19.31
N ILE A 60 2.69 -12.30 17.99
CA ILE A 60 2.22 -13.32 17.05
C ILE A 60 3.05 -14.61 17.17
N ALA A 61 4.37 -14.49 17.25
CA ALA A 61 5.26 -15.64 17.42
C ALA A 61 4.96 -16.39 18.74
N ASN A 62 4.71 -15.65 19.84
CA ASN A 62 4.33 -16.22 21.11
C ASN A 62 2.97 -16.95 21.03
N GLU A 63 1.98 -16.39 20.34
CA GLU A 63 0.67 -17.03 20.18
C GLU A 63 0.76 -18.28 19.28
N PHE A 64 1.62 -18.31 18.26
CA PHE A 64 1.94 -19.54 17.53
C PHE A 64 2.55 -20.61 18.43
N THR A 65 3.47 -20.23 19.32
CA THR A 65 4.08 -21.15 20.30
C THR A 65 3.03 -21.74 21.23
N LYS A 66 2.11 -20.92 21.78
CA LYS A 66 0.96 -21.40 22.57
C LYS A 66 0.03 -22.33 21.77
N ALA A 67 -0.12 -22.10 20.47
CA ALA A 67 -0.85 -22.98 19.56
C ALA A 67 -0.08 -24.29 19.21
N LYS A 68 1.10 -24.52 19.83
CA LYS A 68 2.00 -25.66 19.60
C LYS A 68 2.54 -25.70 18.17
N LEU A 69 2.87 -24.53 17.64
CA LEU A 69 3.57 -24.35 16.37
C LEU A 69 4.96 -23.75 16.64
N ILE A 70 5.87 -23.97 15.71
CA ILE A 70 7.22 -23.36 15.77
C ILE A 70 7.19 -22.10 14.89
N PRO A 71 7.24 -20.90 15.48
CA PRO A 71 7.28 -19.67 14.70
C PRO A 71 8.64 -19.50 14.01
N GLN A 72 8.59 -18.84 12.87
CA GLN A 72 9.75 -18.38 12.13
C GLN A 72 9.54 -16.91 11.77
N THR A 73 10.60 -16.12 11.80
CA THR A 73 10.60 -14.72 11.38
C THR A 73 11.39 -14.59 10.09
N GLN A 74 10.82 -13.89 9.12
CA GLN A 74 11.50 -13.50 7.90
C GLN A 74 11.67 -11.98 7.92
N THR A 75 12.88 -11.53 8.21
CA THR A 75 13.24 -10.11 8.24
C THR A 75 13.60 -9.63 6.83
N PHE A 76 13.16 -8.42 6.48
CA PHE A 76 13.50 -7.76 5.24
C PHE A 76 13.63 -6.25 5.44
N GLU A 77 14.53 -5.65 4.67
CA GLU A 77 14.81 -4.22 4.77
C GLU A 77 13.77 -3.38 4.00
N ILE A 78 13.32 -2.30 4.60
CA ILE A 78 12.48 -1.28 3.97
C ILE A 78 13.16 0.08 3.99
N ILE A 79 12.77 0.95 3.06
CA ILE A 79 13.13 2.37 3.11
C ILE A 79 12.04 3.09 3.90
N GLN A 80 12.37 3.59 5.08
CA GLN A 80 11.45 4.39 5.90
C GLN A 80 11.33 5.82 5.38
N LEU A 81 12.47 6.46 5.09
CA LEU A 81 12.52 7.86 4.73
C LEU A 81 13.70 8.13 3.78
N ARG A 82 13.48 9.03 2.85
CA ARG A 82 14.52 9.67 2.07
C ARG A 82 14.50 11.16 2.33
N MET A 83 15.61 11.74 2.69
CA MET A 83 15.70 13.15 3.07
C MET A 83 16.90 13.82 2.43
N ALA A 84 16.67 14.99 1.82
CA ALA A 84 17.76 15.84 1.36
C ALA A 84 18.55 16.38 2.56
N THR A 85 19.87 16.33 2.49
CA THR A 85 20.74 16.87 3.53
C THR A 85 21.18 18.29 3.20
N ASN A 86 21.66 19.03 4.19
CA ASN A 86 22.26 20.35 4.02
C ASN A 86 23.52 20.38 3.13
N LYS A 87 23.99 19.20 2.68
CA LYS A 87 25.07 19.04 1.70
C LYS A 87 24.57 19.07 0.26
N CYS A 88 23.27 19.19 0.01
CA CYS A 88 22.77 19.54 -1.31
C CYS A 88 23.21 20.96 -1.64
N ILE A 89 23.71 21.16 -2.85
CA ILE A 89 24.22 22.44 -3.32
C ILE A 89 23.59 22.78 -4.67
N LEU A 90 23.09 23.98 -4.78
CA LEU A 90 22.81 24.64 -6.04
C LEU A 90 23.49 26.01 -5.99
N GLY A 91 24.33 26.28 -6.95
CA GLY A 91 25.05 27.55 -7.00
C GLY A 91 25.49 27.94 -8.41
N VAL A 92 25.70 29.23 -8.62
CA VAL A 92 26.19 29.80 -9.88
C VAL A 92 27.58 30.32 -9.63
N SER A 93 28.52 30.00 -10.52
CA SER A 93 29.89 30.50 -10.50
C SER A 93 29.98 31.84 -11.24
N ALA A 94 31.00 32.68 -10.94
CA ALA A 94 31.31 33.81 -11.80
C ALA A 94 31.94 33.32 -13.11
N PRO A 95 31.76 34.05 -14.23
CA PRO A 95 32.47 33.75 -15.47
C PRO A 95 33.98 33.70 -15.24
N GLY A 96 34.63 32.62 -15.69
CA GLY A 96 36.07 32.43 -15.53
C GLY A 96 36.56 32.08 -14.12
N MET A 97 35.70 31.92 -13.15
CA MET A 97 36.05 31.54 -11.77
C MET A 97 35.56 30.14 -11.43
N ASP A 98 36.36 29.37 -10.67
CA ASP A 98 35.98 28.06 -10.17
C ASP A 98 35.11 28.10 -8.88
N THR A 99 34.98 29.29 -8.30
CA THR A 99 34.24 29.49 -7.05
C THR A 99 32.77 29.81 -7.29
N VAL A 100 31.90 29.21 -6.51
CA VAL A 100 30.46 29.51 -6.48
C VAL A 100 30.26 30.89 -5.83
N VAL A 101 29.77 31.85 -6.58
CA VAL A 101 29.55 33.24 -6.10
C VAL A 101 28.13 33.46 -5.58
N ARG A 102 27.16 32.67 -6.04
CA ARG A 102 25.77 32.68 -5.54
C ARG A 102 25.33 31.29 -5.17
N LYS A 103 25.00 31.07 -3.89
CA LYS A 103 24.39 29.84 -3.41
C LYS A 103 22.89 30.06 -3.20
N PHE A 104 22.11 29.08 -3.60
CA PHE A 104 20.69 29.02 -3.32
C PHE A 104 20.44 28.29 -2.00
N VAL A 105 19.35 28.63 -1.31
CA VAL A 105 19.00 28.07 -0.01
C VAL A 105 18.08 26.86 -0.20
N LEU A 106 18.53 25.71 0.33
CA LEU A 106 17.76 24.46 0.30
C LEU A 106 16.42 24.65 1.00
N PHE A 107 15.36 24.09 0.43
CA PHE A 107 13.94 24.16 0.85
C PHE A 107 13.30 25.57 0.80
N LYS A 108 14.07 26.60 0.52
CA LYS A 108 13.56 27.94 0.26
C LYS A 108 13.56 28.25 -1.24
N ASP A 109 14.73 28.19 -1.83
CA ASP A 109 14.93 28.54 -3.23
C ASP A 109 14.86 27.32 -4.14
N TYR A 110 15.27 26.14 -3.64
CA TYR A 110 15.26 24.88 -4.38
C TYR A 110 15.19 23.66 -3.46
N TYR A 111 14.88 22.50 -4.05
CA TYR A 111 14.98 21.19 -3.42
C TYR A 111 15.15 20.07 -4.47
N PRO A 112 15.78 18.94 -4.10
CA PRO A 112 15.83 17.77 -4.98
C PRO A 112 14.46 17.15 -5.11
N ILE A 113 14.14 16.62 -6.29
CA ILE A 113 12.95 15.80 -6.50
C ILE A 113 13.27 14.31 -6.31
N SER A 114 12.24 13.49 -6.22
CA SER A 114 12.36 12.07 -5.81
C SER A 114 13.29 11.24 -6.69
N GLN A 115 13.43 11.58 -7.98
CA GLN A 115 14.29 10.88 -8.93
C GLN A 115 15.77 11.29 -8.84
N SER A 116 16.10 12.35 -8.09
CA SER A 116 17.48 12.82 -7.94
C SER A 116 18.36 11.74 -7.29
N SER A 117 19.55 11.54 -7.83
CA SER A 117 20.55 10.63 -7.26
C SER A 117 21.40 11.32 -6.20
N ASN A 118 22.19 10.51 -5.48
CA ASN A 118 23.34 11.01 -4.75
C ASN A 118 24.48 11.30 -5.75
N THR A 119 24.78 12.56 -5.96
CA THR A 119 25.83 13.03 -6.87
C THR A 119 26.79 13.94 -6.11
N ASP A 120 28.10 13.70 -6.22
CA ASP A 120 29.08 14.45 -5.45
C ASP A 120 29.09 15.91 -5.84
N SER A 121 29.40 16.20 -7.09
CA SER A 121 29.31 17.55 -7.65
C SER A 121 29.31 17.46 -9.16
N VAL A 122 28.43 18.19 -9.79
CA VAL A 122 28.40 18.43 -11.22
C VAL A 122 28.57 19.93 -11.41
N ARG A 123 29.55 20.34 -12.18
CA ARG A 123 29.73 21.73 -12.63
C ARG A 123 29.73 21.76 -14.14
N ALA A 124 28.78 22.45 -14.73
CA ALA A 124 28.65 22.52 -16.18
C ALA A 124 27.95 23.80 -16.61
N GLU A 125 28.15 24.14 -17.87
CA GLU A 125 27.30 25.11 -18.57
C GLU A 125 25.87 24.63 -18.54
N TRP A 126 24.92 25.54 -18.59
CA TRP A 126 23.51 25.21 -18.62
C TRP A 126 22.86 25.70 -19.93
N TYR A 127 21.71 25.12 -20.23
CA TYR A 127 20.92 25.50 -21.40
C TYR A 127 19.44 25.62 -21.03
N ASP A 128 18.76 26.70 -21.47
CA ASP A 128 17.33 26.89 -21.35
C ASP A 128 16.61 26.05 -22.40
N CYS A 129 16.02 24.94 -21.98
CA CYS A 129 15.30 24.02 -22.82
C CYS A 129 13.80 24.42 -22.98
N GLY A 130 13.44 25.65 -22.61
CA GLY A 130 12.07 26.09 -22.62
C GLY A 130 11.19 25.21 -21.72
N TYR A 131 10.16 24.60 -22.30
CA TYR A 131 9.33 23.61 -21.60
C TYR A 131 9.82 22.17 -21.78
N GLY A 132 10.82 21.93 -22.63
CA GLY A 132 11.38 20.61 -22.88
C GLY A 132 10.37 19.60 -23.44
N LEU A 133 9.44 20.05 -24.26
CA LEU A 133 8.40 19.22 -24.84
C LEU A 133 8.87 18.59 -26.15
N VAL A 134 8.60 17.29 -26.31
CA VAL A 134 8.84 16.53 -27.53
C VAL A 134 7.59 15.74 -27.87
N SER A 135 7.08 15.92 -29.08
CA SER A 135 5.92 15.20 -29.57
C SER A 135 5.93 15.12 -31.10
N GLU A 136 6.04 13.94 -31.65
CA GLU A 136 5.90 13.70 -33.10
C GLU A 136 4.49 14.07 -33.57
N LYS A 137 3.45 13.71 -32.79
CA LYS A 137 2.03 14.02 -33.07
C LYS A 137 1.80 15.52 -33.23
N LEU A 138 2.42 16.34 -32.38
CA LEU A 138 2.26 17.79 -32.35
C LEU A 138 3.37 18.51 -33.17
N LYS A 139 4.26 17.76 -33.82
CA LYS A 139 5.42 18.28 -34.58
C LYS A 139 6.24 19.28 -33.76
N ARG A 140 6.47 18.95 -32.49
CA ARG A 140 7.17 19.80 -31.52
C ARG A 140 8.39 19.10 -30.97
N ASP A 141 9.52 19.79 -31.02
CA ASP A 141 10.76 19.43 -30.31
C ASP A 141 11.41 20.73 -29.80
N ASP A 142 11.27 20.99 -28.51
CA ASP A 142 11.81 22.18 -27.86
C ASP A 142 13.35 22.18 -27.83
N TYR A 143 13.99 21.05 -28.13
CA TYR A 143 15.46 20.93 -28.20
C TYR A 143 16.00 21.22 -29.62
N GLY A 144 15.23 20.92 -30.65
CA GLY A 144 15.63 21.10 -32.04
C GLY A 144 17.00 20.48 -32.34
N THR A 145 17.92 21.29 -32.87
CA THR A 145 19.31 20.89 -33.22
C THR A 145 20.31 21.15 -32.07
N VAL A 146 19.86 21.61 -30.91
CA VAL A 146 20.77 22.00 -29.82
C VAL A 146 21.36 20.78 -29.13
N ASN A 147 22.67 20.79 -28.99
CA ASN A 147 23.41 19.80 -28.24
C ASN A 147 23.46 20.19 -26.75
N ILE A 148 22.73 19.45 -25.90
CA ILE A 148 22.75 19.62 -24.43
C ILE A 148 23.58 18.55 -23.72
N SER A 149 24.33 17.73 -24.47
CA SER A 149 25.22 16.72 -23.88
C SER A 149 26.31 17.42 -23.03
N GLY A 150 26.48 16.88 -21.80
CA GLY A 150 27.42 17.47 -20.84
C GLY A 150 26.96 18.79 -20.20
N LYS A 151 25.74 19.26 -20.48
CA LYS A 151 25.19 20.50 -19.91
C LYS A 151 24.13 20.20 -18.83
N ILE A 152 23.81 21.21 -18.03
CA ILE A 152 22.67 21.20 -17.12
C ILE A 152 21.48 21.76 -17.89
N ALA A 153 20.39 20.97 -17.97
CA ALA A 153 19.14 21.38 -18.61
C ALA A 153 18.29 22.18 -17.64
N VAL A 154 17.89 23.39 -18.01
CA VAL A 154 16.90 24.19 -17.27
C VAL A 154 15.57 24.12 -18.01
N ILE A 155 14.52 23.67 -17.34
CA ILE A 155 13.23 23.33 -17.96
C ILE A 155 12.09 23.93 -17.15
N ARG A 156 11.16 24.59 -17.81
CA ARG A 156 9.89 25.00 -17.18
C ARG A 156 8.96 23.80 -17.04
N LEU A 157 8.34 23.66 -15.87
CA LEU A 157 7.27 22.68 -15.68
C LEU A 157 6.02 23.07 -16.49
N GLY A 158 5.14 22.10 -16.72
CA GLY A 158 3.95 22.31 -17.54
C GLY A 158 4.26 22.55 -19.02
N TYR A 159 3.56 23.47 -19.66
CA TYR A 159 3.63 23.80 -21.09
C TYR A 159 3.24 25.26 -21.34
N PRO A 160 3.53 25.84 -22.53
CA PRO A 160 3.16 27.22 -22.84
C PRO A 160 1.64 27.42 -22.82
N GLY A 161 1.20 28.49 -22.17
CA GLY A 161 -0.22 28.82 -22.06
C GLY A 161 -1.01 27.90 -21.11
N MET A 162 -0.34 27.18 -20.22
CA MET A 162 -1.00 26.27 -19.26
C MET A 162 -1.91 27.03 -18.28
N GLU A 163 -1.58 28.27 -17.91
CA GLU A 163 -2.38 29.08 -17.00
C GLU A 163 -3.74 29.45 -17.64
N GLU A 164 -3.74 29.77 -18.94
CA GLU A 164 -4.94 30.15 -19.70
C GLU A 164 -5.69 28.93 -20.26
N ASN A 165 -4.96 27.87 -20.65
CA ASN A 165 -5.52 26.66 -21.21
C ASN A 165 -4.93 25.40 -20.57
N PRO A 166 -5.41 24.99 -19.39
CA PRO A 166 -4.92 23.79 -18.69
C PRO A 166 -5.28 22.47 -19.37
N HIS A 167 -6.02 22.50 -20.48
CA HIS A 167 -6.50 21.32 -21.23
C HIS A 167 -5.93 21.20 -22.64
N SER A 168 -4.79 21.84 -22.91
CA SER A 168 -4.09 21.72 -24.18
C SER A 168 -3.63 20.27 -24.44
N GLU A 169 -3.58 19.88 -25.73
CA GLU A 169 -2.95 18.59 -26.13
C GLU A 169 -1.49 18.48 -25.67
N LEU A 170 -0.82 19.61 -25.38
CA LEU A 170 0.53 19.63 -24.83
C LEU A 170 0.62 19.00 -23.43
N ALA A 171 -0.49 18.92 -22.71
CA ALA A 171 -0.52 18.28 -21.39
C ALA A 171 -0.12 16.79 -21.44
N GLU A 172 -0.39 16.10 -22.55
CA GLU A 172 -0.05 14.69 -22.74
C GLU A 172 1.46 14.42 -22.70
N VAL A 173 2.28 15.41 -23.09
CA VAL A 173 3.75 15.30 -23.17
C VAL A 173 4.48 16.19 -22.17
N ALA A 174 3.73 16.87 -21.29
CA ALA A 174 4.26 17.82 -20.32
C ALA A 174 4.60 17.19 -18.95
N ASP A 175 4.37 15.88 -18.78
CA ASP A 175 4.65 15.22 -17.52
C ASP A 175 6.16 15.20 -17.21
N ILE A 176 6.49 15.28 -15.92
CA ILE A 176 7.88 15.45 -15.45
C ILE A 176 8.77 14.26 -15.81
N GLN A 177 8.22 13.03 -15.86
CA GLN A 177 8.99 11.82 -16.21
C GLN A 177 9.37 11.80 -17.68
N THR A 178 8.43 12.21 -18.55
CA THR A 178 8.68 12.36 -19.99
C THR A 178 9.78 13.39 -20.23
N LYS A 179 9.72 14.56 -19.59
CA LYS A 179 10.77 15.59 -19.70
C LYS A 179 12.12 15.09 -19.22
N ILE A 180 12.19 14.42 -18.07
CA ILE A 180 13.42 13.81 -17.54
C ILE A 180 13.99 12.82 -18.56
N SER A 181 13.15 11.92 -19.08
CA SER A 181 13.57 10.91 -20.05
C SER A 181 14.18 11.53 -21.29
N GLU A 182 13.55 12.56 -21.86
CA GLU A 182 14.01 13.23 -23.07
C GLU A 182 15.35 13.96 -22.86
N VAL A 183 15.54 14.61 -21.72
CA VAL A 183 16.80 15.29 -21.37
C VAL A 183 17.94 14.29 -21.20
N LEU A 184 17.69 13.19 -20.51
CA LEU A 184 18.71 12.16 -20.27
C LEU A 184 19.14 11.44 -21.55
N LYS A 185 18.21 11.18 -22.48
CA LYS A 185 18.54 10.64 -23.81
C LYS A 185 19.50 11.54 -24.58
N ARG A 186 19.46 12.87 -24.33
CA ARG A 186 20.31 13.87 -24.94
C ARG A 186 21.63 14.14 -24.19
N GLY A 187 21.88 13.36 -23.13
CA GLY A 187 23.17 13.37 -22.41
C GLY A 187 23.38 14.52 -21.43
N ALA A 188 22.32 15.16 -20.94
CA ALA A 188 22.44 16.17 -19.90
C ALA A 188 22.98 15.54 -18.59
N VAL A 189 23.80 16.31 -17.87
CA VAL A 189 24.47 15.88 -16.63
C VAL A 189 23.78 16.37 -15.35
N GLY A 190 22.76 17.19 -15.48
CA GLY A 190 21.91 17.69 -14.39
C GLY A 190 20.64 18.30 -14.94
N ILE A 191 19.60 18.36 -14.12
CA ILE A 191 18.30 18.92 -14.51
C ILE A 191 17.83 19.88 -13.43
N ILE A 192 17.38 21.06 -13.85
CA ILE A 192 16.74 22.04 -12.99
C ILE A 192 15.37 22.37 -13.57
N PHE A 193 14.33 22.02 -12.84
CA PHE A 193 12.99 22.47 -13.14
C PHE A 193 12.73 23.83 -12.50
N ILE A 194 12.07 24.73 -13.22
CA ILE A 194 11.63 26.03 -12.73
C ILE A 194 10.13 26.19 -12.92
N LYS A 195 9.52 27.15 -12.24
CA LYS A 195 8.10 27.48 -12.41
C LYS A 195 7.84 28.03 -13.81
N PRO A 196 6.70 27.70 -14.43
CA PRO A 196 6.24 28.36 -15.66
C PRO A 196 5.70 29.78 -15.40
N TYR A 197 5.06 29.99 -14.21
CA TYR A 197 4.49 31.26 -13.74
C TYR A 197 4.44 31.30 -12.20
N GLU A 198 4.26 32.48 -11.59
CA GLU A 198 4.40 32.66 -10.13
C GLU A 198 3.42 31.82 -9.29
N LYS A 199 2.17 31.72 -9.72
CA LYS A 199 1.11 30.99 -8.99
C LYS A 199 1.16 29.47 -9.21
N PHE A 200 2.13 28.97 -9.97
CA PHE A 200 2.26 27.53 -10.24
C PHE A 200 2.46 26.74 -8.94
N ILE A 201 1.66 25.68 -8.77
CA ILE A 201 1.78 24.77 -7.63
C ILE A 201 3.02 23.91 -7.83
N ALA A 202 4.03 24.16 -6.99
CA ALA A 202 5.28 23.43 -7.04
C ALA A 202 5.10 21.93 -6.73
N PRO A 203 5.92 21.03 -7.31
CA PRO A 203 5.99 19.65 -6.88
C PRO A 203 6.30 19.56 -5.38
N SER A 204 5.85 18.49 -4.71
CA SER A 204 6.24 18.26 -3.32
C SER A 204 7.77 18.13 -3.20
N GLY A 205 8.34 18.79 -2.18
CA GLY A 205 9.74 18.60 -1.77
C GLY A 205 9.99 17.29 -1.02
N ASN A 206 8.93 16.54 -0.70
CA ASN A 206 9.04 15.25 -0.03
C ASN A 206 9.53 14.19 -1.00
N LEU A 207 10.59 13.47 -0.61
CA LEU A 207 11.19 12.45 -1.46
C LEU A 207 10.45 11.11 -1.29
N LYS A 208 9.81 10.66 -2.37
CA LYS A 208 9.11 9.37 -2.37
C LYS A 208 10.07 8.22 -2.04
N ARG A 209 9.68 7.36 -1.12
CA ARG A 209 10.52 6.26 -0.62
C ARG A 209 10.95 5.28 -1.70
N ASN A 210 10.02 4.83 -2.52
CA ASN A 210 10.21 3.76 -3.51
C ASN A 210 10.44 4.30 -4.94
N GLU A 211 10.74 5.60 -5.09
CA GLU A 211 11.03 6.16 -6.41
C GLU A 211 12.42 5.74 -6.89
N LYS A 212 12.49 5.29 -8.14
CA LYS A 212 13.77 4.95 -8.77
C LYS A 212 14.60 6.21 -8.94
N THR A 213 15.80 6.21 -8.37
CA THR A 213 16.76 7.29 -8.58
C THR A 213 17.47 7.15 -9.94
N LEU A 214 17.80 8.28 -10.52
CA LEU A 214 18.53 8.40 -11.77
C LEU A 214 19.98 8.84 -11.49
N ASN A 215 20.87 8.72 -12.45
CA ASN A 215 22.30 8.96 -12.22
C ASN A 215 22.73 10.44 -12.33
N VAL A 216 21.79 11.37 -12.16
CA VAL A 216 22.02 12.82 -12.24
C VAL A 216 21.31 13.56 -11.11
N PRO A 217 21.84 14.73 -10.67
CA PRO A 217 21.12 15.59 -9.76
C PRO A 217 19.94 16.24 -10.49
N ILE A 218 18.75 16.21 -9.85
CA ILE A 218 17.53 16.80 -10.40
C ILE A 218 16.88 17.65 -9.33
N PHE A 219 16.79 18.96 -9.58
CA PHE A 219 16.25 19.92 -8.63
C PHE A 219 15.03 20.63 -9.19
N PHE A 220 14.14 21.02 -8.30
CA PHE A 220 13.15 22.04 -8.57
C PHE A 220 13.61 23.35 -7.93
N CYS A 221 13.56 24.44 -8.69
CA CYS A 221 13.86 25.79 -8.25
C CYS A 221 12.59 26.64 -8.20
N ASN A 222 12.35 27.26 -7.06
CA ASN A 222 11.15 28.05 -6.80
C ASN A 222 11.24 29.46 -7.41
N GLN A 223 11.50 29.53 -8.74
CA GLN A 223 11.62 30.77 -9.50
C GLN A 223 11.07 30.59 -10.92
N THR A 224 10.68 31.69 -11.55
CA THR A 224 10.16 31.74 -12.93
C THR A 224 11.19 32.15 -13.98
N TYR A 225 12.33 32.66 -13.54
CA TYR A 225 13.42 33.16 -14.39
C TYR A 225 14.56 32.16 -14.46
N THR A 226 15.34 32.23 -15.54
CA THR A 226 16.54 31.44 -15.75
C THR A 226 17.77 32.00 -15.00
N PHE A 227 18.86 31.27 -15.03
CA PHE A 227 20.10 31.62 -14.34
C PHE A 227 20.94 32.62 -15.16
N PRO A 228 21.86 33.34 -14.52
CA PRO A 228 22.92 34.08 -15.26
C PRO A 228 23.73 33.15 -16.16
N GLN A 229 24.29 33.69 -17.26
CA GLN A 229 25.14 32.93 -18.20
C GLN A 229 26.51 32.64 -17.58
N ALA A 230 26.52 31.66 -16.67
CA ALA A 230 27.68 31.19 -15.96
C ALA A 230 27.49 29.72 -15.56
N PRO A 231 28.57 28.94 -15.36
CA PRO A 231 28.46 27.54 -14.97
C PRO A 231 27.68 27.36 -13.68
N ILE A 232 26.80 26.35 -13.65
CA ILE A 232 26.05 25.96 -12.47
C ILE A 232 26.76 24.78 -11.80
N THR A 233 26.82 24.81 -10.47
CA THR A 233 27.28 23.70 -9.66
C THR A 233 26.06 23.07 -8.93
N MET A 234 25.89 21.77 -9.10
CA MET A 234 24.86 20.98 -8.44
C MET A 234 25.50 19.83 -7.66
N SER A 235 25.06 19.61 -6.43
CA SER A 235 25.38 18.42 -5.64
C SER A 235 24.13 17.95 -4.92
N SER A 236 23.79 16.70 -5.08
CA SER A 236 22.62 16.09 -4.42
C SER A 236 23.10 15.06 -3.40
N LYS A 237 22.78 15.26 -2.14
CA LYS A 237 23.10 14.37 -1.04
C LYS A 237 21.83 14.00 -0.27
N ILE A 238 21.30 12.85 -0.63
CA ILE A 238 20.07 12.30 -0.06
C ILE A 238 20.44 11.21 0.92
N ARG A 239 20.03 11.36 2.16
CA ARG A 239 20.14 10.32 3.18
C ARG A 239 18.92 9.39 3.08
N VAL A 240 19.20 8.10 3.05
CA VAL A 240 18.18 7.04 3.07
C VAL A 240 18.20 6.43 4.46
N PHE A 241 17.06 6.45 5.12
CA PHE A 241 16.83 5.77 6.39
C PHE A 241 16.14 4.45 6.10
N LYS A 242 16.69 3.39 6.65
CA LYS A 242 16.20 2.03 6.47
C LYS A 242 15.82 1.44 7.81
N ALA A 243 14.90 0.49 7.79
CA ALA A 243 14.54 -0.32 8.95
C ALA A 243 14.26 -1.75 8.52
N ASP A 244 14.27 -2.64 9.48
CA ASP A 244 13.85 -4.02 9.31
C ASP A 244 12.35 -4.14 9.56
N ALA A 245 11.68 -4.89 8.70
CA ALA A 245 10.29 -5.30 8.84
C ALA A 245 10.22 -6.83 8.92
N HIS A 246 9.16 -7.38 9.55
CA HIS A 246 9.15 -8.75 10.00
C HIS A 246 7.89 -9.49 9.56
N ASN A 247 8.00 -10.37 8.56
CA ASN A 247 6.97 -11.39 8.37
C ASN A 247 7.14 -12.48 9.44
N VAL A 248 6.04 -12.92 10.04
CA VAL A 248 6.04 -14.00 11.02
C VAL A 248 5.18 -15.15 10.50
N TYR A 249 5.73 -16.35 10.46
CA TYR A 249 4.97 -17.50 9.99
C TYR A 249 5.17 -18.75 10.83
N ALA A 250 4.18 -19.66 10.79
CA ALA A 250 4.27 -20.95 11.43
C ALA A 250 3.62 -22.05 10.57
N TYR A 251 4.22 -23.22 10.55
CA TYR A 251 3.82 -24.32 9.69
C TYR A 251 3.24 -25.50 10.47
N ARG A 252 2.02 -25.92 10.12
CA ARG A 252 1.41 -27.14 10.62
C ARG A 252 1.59 -28.25 9.59
N ASN A 253 2.54 -29.12 9.84
CA ASN A 253 2.81 -30.28 8.99
C ASN A 253 1.86 -31.44 9.32
N ASN A 254 0.87 -31.65 8.48
CA ASN A 254 -0.01 -32.83 8.53
C ASN A 254 0.49 -33.97 7.62
N HIS A 255 1.75 -33.90 7.15
CA HIS A 255 2.37 -34.85 6.23
C HIS A 255 1.58 -35.01 4.92
N LYS A 256 1.13 -33.90 4.34
CA LYS A 256 0.36 -33.86 3.09
C LYS A 256 1.17 -33.24 1.96
N LYS A 257 0.73 -33.53 0.72
CA LYS A 257 1.35 -32.98 -0.49
C LYS A 257 1.13 -31.48 -0.63
N ASN A 258 -0.04 -31.02 -0.25
CA ASN A 258 -0.49 -29.64 -0.48
C ASN A 258 -0.58 -28.85 0.83
N THR A 259 -0.40 -27.54 0.72
CA THR A 259 -0.45 -26.58 1.83
C THR A 259 -1.49 -25.50 1.55
N ILE A 260 -2.34 -25.18 2.51
CA ILE A 260 -3.20 -24.00 2.50
C ILE A 260 -2.46 -22.91 3.26
N VAL A 261 -2.35 -21.72 2.66
CA VAL A 261 -1.85 -20.53 3.33
C VAL A 261 -3.04 -19.75 3.92
N ILE A 262 -2.92 -19.32 5.18
CA ILE A 262 -3.86 -18.42 5.83
C ILE A 262 -3.04 -17.24 6.32
N CYS A 263 -3.34 -16.04 5.81
CA CYS A 263 -2.53 -14.87 6.07
C CYS A 263 -3.36 -13.62 6.40
N ALA A 264 -2.70 -12.70 7.06
CA ALA A 264 -3.16 -11.35 7.36
C ALA A 264 -1.93 -10.44 7.49
N HIS A 265 -2.05 -9.13 7.32
CA HIS A 265 -0.97 -8.22 7.69
C HIS A 265 -1.11 -7.75 9.13
N HIS A 266 0.03 -7.41 9.76
CA HIS A 266 0.07 -6.99 11.16
C HIS A 266 0.63 -5.59 11.37
N ASP A 267 1.19 -4.97 10.34
CA ASP A 267 1.54 -3.56 10.33
C ASP A 267 0.30 -2.69 10.13
N HIS A 268 0.41 -1.39 10.47
CA HIS A 268 -0.59 -0.39 10.18
C HIS A 268 0.08 1.00 10.07
N ILE A 269 -0.67 2.09 10.20
CA ILE A 269 -0.30 3.45 9.81
C ILE A 269 0.62 4.15 10.83
N GLY A 270 0.67 3.69 12.08
CA GLY A 270 1.43 4.39 13.12
C GLY A 270 0.74 5.66 13.59
N ILE A 271 1.46 6.77 13.59
CA ILE A 271 0.92 8.13 13.81
C ILE A 271 0.90 8.95 12.51
N ASN A 272 0.83 8.26 11.37
CA ASN A 272 0.78 8.81 10.01
C ASN A 272 2.12 9.36 9.49
N GLU A 273 3.23 8.79 9.88
CA GLU A 273 4.56 9.20 9.40
C GLU A 273 4.74 9.01 7.89
N TYR A 274 3.91 8.18 7.27
CA TYR A 274 3.97 7.88 5.84
C TYR A 274 2.89 8.58 5.01
N GLU A 275 2.12 9.48 5.61
CA GLU A 275 1.09 10.30 4.94
C GLU A 275 0.01 9.44 4.22
N ASN A 276 -0.34 8.28 4.77
CA ASN A 276 -1.36 7.37 4.24
C ASN A 276 -2.66 7.36 5.06
N SER A 277 -2.76 8.19 6.10
CA SER A 277 -3.98 8.42 6.87
C SER A 277 -5.04 9.17 6.07
N ARG A 278 -6.29 8.92 6.42
CA ARG A 278 -7.47 9.69 5.97
C ARG A 278 -7.92 10.74 6.99
N TYR A 279 -7.23 10.83 8.10
CA TYR A 279 -7.45 11.82 9.13
C TYR A 279 -6.62 13.08 8.83
N THR A 280 -7.28 14.25 8.90
CA THR A 280 -6.65 15.55 8.58
C THR A 280 -6.34 16.39 9.81
N GLY A 281 -6.60 15.85 11.02
CA GLY A 281 -6.30 16.51 12.29
C GLY A 281 -4.81 16.45 12.68
N SER A 282 -4.52 16.77 13.93
CA SER A 282 -3.19 16.61 14.52
C SER A 282 -2.78 15.13 14.49
N PRO A 283 -1.46 14.82 14.46
CA PRO A 283 -1.00 13.44 14.50
C PRO A 283 -1.53 12.70 15.74
N GLU A 284 -2.18 11.56 15.50
CA GLU A 284 -2.77 10.68 16.51
C GLU A 284 -2.43 9.22 16.20
N ILE A 285 -2.49 8.34 17.22
CA ILE A 285 -2.26 6.91 17.04
C ILE A 285 -3.40 6.33 16.20
N HIS A 286 -3.05 5.56 15.17
CA HIS A 286 -3.98 4.76 14.37
C HIS A 286 -3.90 3.32 14.86
N ASN A 287 -4.79 2.93 15.78
CA ASN A 287 -4.74 1.60 16.40
C ASN A 287 -5.01 0.46 15.43
N GLY A 288 -5.78 0.70 14.35
CA GLY A 288 -6.02 -0.30 13.31
C GLY A 288 -6.63 -1.58 13.86
N ALA A 289 -7.76 -1.45 14.57
CA ALA A 289 -8.40 -2.59 15.20
C ALA A 289 -9.06 -3.52 14.19
N ASP A 290 -9.75 -2.95 13.19
CA ASP A 290 -10.23 -3.73 12.06
C ASP A 290 -9.13 -3.91 11.02
N ASP A 291 -8.38 -2.86 10.72
CA ASP A 291 -7.28 -2.85 9.77
C ASP A 291 -5.89 -2.88 10.47
N ASN A 292 -5.20 -4.05 10.68
CA ASN A 292 -5.77 -5.37 10.45
C ASN A 292 -5.50 -6.29 11.66
N ALA A 293 -5.66 -5.73 12.89
CA ALA A 293 -5.58 -6.57 14.08
C ALA A 293 -6.67 -7.66 14.06
N SER A 294 -7.83 -7.37 13.43
CA SER A 294 -8.93 -8.33 13.26
C SER A 294 -8.52 -9.54 12.43
N GLY A 295 -7.87 -9.31 11.29
CA GLY A 295 -7.37 -10.38 10.42
C GLY A 295 -6.28 -11.22 11.09
N VAL A 296 -5.36 -10.59 11.81
CA VAL A 296 -4.33 -11.30 12.58
C VAL A 296 -4.95 -12.18 13.66
N ALA A 297 -5.89 -11.65 14.45
CA ALA A 297 -6.60 -12.42 15.47
C ALA A 297 -7.36 -13.61 14.87
N ALA A 298 -7.99 -13.40 13.71
CA ALA A 298 -8.67 -14.45 12.95
C ALA A 298 -7.69 -15.54 12.48
N MET A 299 -6.55 -15.18 11.94
CA MET A 299 -5.48 -16.10 11.52
C MET A 299 -4.94 -16.90 12.73
N LEU A 300 -4.69 -16.24 13.87
CA LEU A 300 -4.25 -16.90 15.10
C LEU A 300 -5.29 -17.87 15.64
N GLU A 301 -6.57 -17.52 15.57
CA GLU A 301 -7.67 -18.44 15.95
C GLU A 301 -7.71 -19.68 15.04
N MET A 302 -7.48 -19.52 13.73
CA MET A 302 -7.34 -20.66 12.82
C MET A 302 -6.10 -21.51 13.16
N ALA A 303 -4.99 -20.89 13.53
CA ALA A 303 -3.82 -21.62 14.00
C ALA A 303 -4.11 -22.45 15.27
N ARG A 304 -4.97 -21.98 16.16
CA ARG A 304 -5.39 -22.70 17.37
C ARG A 304 -6.35 -23.85 17.07
N THR A 305 -7.26 -23.71 16.10
CA THR A 305 -8.44 -24.57 15.94
C THR A 305 -8.34 -25.61 14.81
N LEU A 306 -7.53 -25.40 13.76
CA LEU A 306 -7.42 -26.32 12.62
C LEU A 306 -6.62 -27.59 12.95
N LYS A 307 -7.00 -28.34 14.00
CA LYS A 307 -6.31 -29.54 14.52
C LYS A 307 -7.06 -30.85 14.28
N GLY A 308 -8.38 -30.81 14.11
CA GLY A 308 -9.23 -31.98 14.02
C GLY A 308 -9.02 -32.81 12.75
N LYS A 309 -9.49 -34.08 12.75
CA LYS A 309 -9.38 -35.02 11.59
C LYS A 309 -9.91 -34.42 10.29
N LYS A 310 -10.99 -33.62 10.33
CA LYS A 310 -11.61 -32.99 9.15
C LYS A 310 -10.69 -31.99 8.44
N TYR A 311 -9.66 -31.46 9.13
CA TYR A 311 -8.72 -30.50 8.59
C TYR A 311 -7.40 -31.14 8.10
N LYS A 312 -7.13 -32.42 8.42
CA LYS A 312 -5.85 -33.09 8.14
C LYS A 312 -5.67 -33.56 6.68
N LYS A 313 -6.31 -32.93 5.71
CA LYS A 313 -6.13 -33.26 4.28
C LYS A 313 -5.10 -32.37 3.57
N ASN A 314 -4.75 -31.25 4.19
CA ASN A 314 -3.68 -30.34 3.78
C ASN A 314 -2.75 -30.03 4.96
N ASN A 315 -1.56 -29.54 4.68
CA ASN A 315 -0.75 -28.80 5.64
C ASN A 315 -1.30 -27.37 5.71
N TYR A 316 -0.92 -26.62 6.73
CA TYR A 316 -1.29 -25.22 6.87
C TYR A 316 -0.06 -24.37 7.11
N LEU A 317 0.02 -23.24 6.45
CA LEU A 317 0.98 -22.19 6.69
C LEU A 317 0.21 -20.95 7.14
N PHE A 318 0.47 -20.47 8.34
CA PHE A 318 -0.08 -19.23 8.89
C PHE A 318 0.97 -18.16 8.74
N VAL A 319 0.63 -17.01 8.17
CA VAL A 319 1.60 -15.93 7.91
C VAL A 319 0.99 -14.59 8.30
N ALA A 320 1.67 -13.87 9.16
CA ALA A 320 1.44 -12.45 9.39
C ALA A 320 2.46 -11.66 8.58
N PHE A 321 2.00 -10.86 7.63
CA PHE A 321 2.84 -10.02 6.79
C PHE A 321 3.04 -8.65 7.41
N SER A 322 4.19 -8.03 7.14
CA SER A 322 4.47 -6.63 7.45
C SER A 322 4.64 -5.83 6.16
N GLY A 323 4.42 -4.52 6.22
CA GLY A 323 4.58 -3.65 5.06
C GLY A 323 3.50 -3.80 3.99
N GLU A 324 2.33 -4.27 4.35
CA GLU A 324 1.15 -4.26 3.48
C GLU A 324 0.79 -2.83 3.13
N GLU A 325 0.67 -1.96 4.12
CA GLU A 325 0.35 -0.52 4.04
C GLU A 325 1.36 0.29 3.19
N LEU A 326 2.52 -0.26 2.94
CA LEU A 326 3.56 0.32 2.09
C LEU A 326 3.56 -0.26 0.67
N GLY A 327 2.52 -1.00 0.31
CA GLY A 327 2.33 -1.62 -1.00
C GLY A 327 2.73 -3.09 -1.06
N LEU A 328 2.24 -3.89 -0.12
CA LEU A 328 2.39 -5.35 -0.08
C LEU A 328 3.84 -5.81 0.03
N LEU A 329 4.70 -5.06 0.73
CA LEU A 329 6.14 -5.33 0.72
C LEU A 329 6.48 -6.71 1.30
N GLY A 330 5.82 -7.09 2.40
CA GLY A 330 6.06 -8.36 3.08
C GLY A 330 5.60 -9.57 2.28
N SER A 331 4.40 -9.54 1.73
CA SER A 331 3.91 -10.66 0.91
C SER A 331 4.69 -10.79 -0.40
N LYS A 332 5.07 -9.68 -1.05
CA LYS A 332 5.97 -9.69 -2.21
C LYS A 332 7.33 -10.29 -1.87
N HIS A 333 7.91 -9.85 -0.74
CA HIS A 333 9.18 -10.42 -0.27
C HIS A 333 9.04 -11.91 0.02
N PHE A 334 7.92 -12.33 0.65
CA PHE A 334 7.66 -13.72 0.98
C PHE A 334 7.57 -14.60 -0.27
N VAL A 335 6.79 -14.24 -1.28
CA VAL A 335 6.67 -15.05 -2.50
C VAL A 335 7.98 -15.13 -3.27
N GLN A 336 8.83 -14.11 -3.19
CA GLN A 336 10.17 -14.12 -3.80
C GLN A 336 11.17 -14.97 -3.01
N ASN A 337 11.08 -15.02 -1.67
CA ASN A 337 12.03 -15.66 -0.76
C ASN A 337 11.36 -16.73 0.12
N ALA A 338 10.33 -17.39 -0.39
CA ALA A 338 9.56 -18.36 0.37
C ALA A 338 10.40 -19.55 0.82
N PRO A 339 10.08 -20.16 1.97
CA PRO A 339 10.75 -21.38 2.44
C PRO A 339 10.71 -22.49 1.40
N THR A 340 11.83 -23.16 1.20
CA THR A 340 12.01 -24.20 0.17
C THR A 340 11.07 -25.39 0.34
N PHE A 341 10.58 -25.66 1.55
CA PHE A 341 9.61 -26.72 1.79
C PHE A 341 8.27 -26.50 1.07
N LEU A 342 7.98 -25.28 0.60
CA LEU A 342 6.80 -24.94 -0.20
C LEU A 342 6.96 -25.24 -1.69
N ASN A 343 8.19 -25.52 -2.14
CA ASN A 343 8.47 -25.84 -3.54
C ASN A 343 8.10 -27.30 -3.83
N ASN A 344 7.72 -27.60 -5.07
CA ASN A 344 7.70 -28.94 -5.59
C ASN A 344 8.83 -29.14 -6.63
N THR A 345 8.88 -30.29 -7.27
CA THR A 345 9.94 -30.61 -8.23
C THR A 345 9.96 -29.77 -9.50
N SER A 346 8.86 -29.10 -9.81
CA SER A 346 8.68 -28.40 -11.08
C SER A 346 8.44 -26.88 -10.89
N GLN A 347 8.12 -26.42 -9.67
CA GLN A 347 7.69 -25.04 -9.47
C GLN A 347 7.98 -24.55 -8.06
N LYS A 348 8.48 -23.30 -7.95
CA LYS A 348 8.51 -22.54 -6.71
C LYS A 348 7.07 -22.35 -6.20
N LEU A 349 6.87 -22.44 -4.89
CA LEU A 349 5.54 -22.40 -4.25
C LEU A 349 4.56 -23.50 -4.72
N GLY A 350 5.03 -24.49 -5.51
CA GLY A 350 4.19 -25.48 -6.15
C GLY A 350 3.42 -26.41 -5.19
N LYS A 351 3.76 -26.42 -3.90
CA LYS A 351 2.98 -27.12 -2.87
C LYS A 351 1.83 -26.30 -2.28
N ILE A 352 1.75 -25.00 -2.54
CA ILE A 352 0.62 -24.20 -2.10
C ILE A 352 -0.62 -24.59 -2.91
N ASN A 353 -1.67 -24.98 -2.23
CA ASN A 353 -2.95 -25.32 -2.82
C ASN A 353 -3.75 -24.08 -3.18
N TYR A 354 -3.98 -23.27 -2.17
CA TYR A 354 -4.63 -21.96 -2.28
C TYR A 354 -4.30 -21.11 -1.06
N VAL A 355 -4.63 -19.82 -1.15
CA VAL A 355 -4.42 -18.82 -0.09
C VAL A 355 -5.76 -18.29 0.39
N ILE A 356 -5.90 -18.16 1.70
CA ILE A 356 -6.96 -17.44 2.38
C ILE A 356 -6.30 -16.22 3.03
N ASN A 357 -6.60 -15.04 2.49
CA ASN A 357 -6.19 -13.77 3.08
C ASN A 357 -7.33 -13.23 3.94
N ILE A 358 -7.01 -12.69 5.10
CA ILE A 358 -7.99 -12.11 6.02
C ILE A 358 -7.56 -10.68 6.27
N ASP A 359 -8.40 -9.75 5.82
CA ASP A 359 -8.10 -8.33 5.93
C ASP A 359 -9.40 -7.58 6.20
N MET A 360 -9.45 -6.85 7.35
CA MET A 360 -10.62 -6.17 7.86
C MET A 360 -11.83 -7.12 8.02
N LEU A 361 -11.79 -7.98 9.02
CA LEU A 361 -12.88 -8.94 9.32
C LEU A 361 -13.73 -8.56 10.54
N GLY A 362 -13.38 -7.49 11.27
CA GLY A 362 -13.95 -7.12 12.55
C GLY A 362 -15.23 -6.27 12.48
N ARG A 363 -15.57 -5.71 11.32
CA ARG A 363 -16.68 -4.76 11.19
C ARG A 363 -17.88 -5.33 10.43
N ILE A 364 -18.19 -6.62 10.60
CA ILE A 364 -19.44 -7.21 10.07
C ILE A 364 -20.62 -6.39 10.58
N ASP A 365 -21.32 -5.74 9.66
CA ASP A 365 -22.51 -4.92 9.96
C ASP A 365 -23.60 -5.77 10.64
N THR A 366 -24.10 -5.31 11.78
CA THR A 366 -25.06 -6.06 12.59
C THR A 366 -26.45 -6.20 11.95
N THR A 367 -26.76 -5.33 10.98
CA THR A 367 -28.04 -5.31 10.25
C THR A 367 -27.94 -6.02 8.92
N LYS A 368 -26.98 -5.60 8.07
CA LYS A 368 -26.78 -6.18 6.73
C LYS A 368 -26.15 -7.55 6.78
N LYS A 369 -25.30 -7.80 7.77
CA LYS A 369 -24.61 -9.08 8.04
C LYS A 369 -23.90 -9.65 6.81
N VAL A 370 -23.19 -8.81 6.06
CA VAL A 370 -22.52 -9.17 4.81
C VAL A 370 -21.07 -9.56 5.09
N LEU A 371 -20.67 -10.72 4.58
CA LEU A 371 -19.28 -11.15 4.45
C LEU A 371 -18.93 -11.21 2.96
N THR A 372 -17.89 -10.52 2.55
CA THR A 372 -17.41 -10.51 1.16
C THR A 372 -16.23 -11.47 0.99
N LEU A 373 -16.30 -12.32 -0.03
CA LEU A 373 -15.23 -13.23 -0.44
C LEU A 373 -14.73 -12.77 -1.83
N ASN A 374 -13.58 -12.10 -1.86
CA ASN A 374 -12.95 -11.66 -3.11
C ASN A 374 -12.05 -12.77 -3.66
N GLY A 375 -11.79 -12.76 -4.98
CA GLY A 375 -10.87 -13.70 -5.61
C GLY A 375 -11.49 -15.06 -5.97
N VAL A 376 -12.80 -15.24 -5.82
CA VAL A 376 -13.42 -16.56 -6.02
C VAL A 376 -13.30 -17.07 -7.48
N GLY A 377 -13.14 -16.17 -8.46
CA GLY A 377 -12.89 -16.53 -9.85
C GLY A 377 -11.52 -17.16 -10.11
N THR A 378 -10.60 -17.12 -9.15
CA THR A 378 -9.25 -17.68 -9.30
C THR A 378 -9.21 -19.21 -9.25
N SER A 379 -10.33 -19.85 -8.87
CA SER A 379 -10.55 -21.28 -9.03
C SER A 379 -12.04 -21.58 -9.15
N PRO A 380 -12.48 -22.40 -10.13
CA PRO A 380 -13.89 -22.80 -10.26
C PRO A 380 -14.40 -23.60 -9.05
N GLU A 381 -13.46 -24.13 -8.24
CA GLU A 381 -13.83 -24.88 -7.04
C GLU A 381 -14.27 -24.01 -5.87
N PHE A 382 -13.89 -22.73 -5.84
CA PHE A 382 -14.38 -21.79 -4.83
C PHE A 382 -15.87 -21.52 -4.98
N GLU A 383 -16.33 -21.19 -6.20
CA GLU A 383 -17.77 -20.93 -6.45
C GLU A 383 -18.61 -22.15 -6.06
N LYS A 384 -18.19 -23.36 -6.47
CA LYS A 384 -18.88 -24.62 -6.12
C LYS A 384 -18.92 -24.87 -4.61
N SER A 385 -17.81 -24.57 -3.90
CA SER A 385 -17.75 -24.78 -2.45
C SER A 385 -18.60 -23.74 -1.72
N ILE A 386 -18.54 -22.47 -2.12
CA ILE A 386 -19.30 -21.38 -1.50
C ILE A 386 -20.80 -21.64 -1.63
N ALA A 387 -21.27 -22.14 -2.78
CA ALA A 387 -22.67 -22.50 -2.98
C ALA A 387 -23.18 -23.62 -2.03
N LEU A 388 -22.26 -24.39 -1.44
CA LEU A 388 -22.57 -25.46 -0.48
C LEU A 388 -22.41 -25.03 0.99
N ILE A 389 -21.89 -23.82 1.24
CA ILE A 389 -21.76 -23.30 2.60
C ILE A 389 -23.15 -22.97 3.14
N THR A 390 -23.49 -23.63 4.21
CA THR A 390 -24.72 -23.32 4.96
C THR A 390 -24.41 -22.23 5.97
N THR A 391 -24.91 -21.03 5.70
CA THR A 391 -25.00 -19.97 6.69
C THR A 391 -26.44 -20.02 7.26
N ASP A 392 -26.56 -19.88 8.57
CA ASP A 392 -27.81 -19.39 9.10
C ASP A 392 -28.03 -18.00 8.49
N THR A 393 -29.07 -17.86 7.67
CA THR A 393 -29.38 -16.61 6.94
C THR A 393 -29.60 -15.43 7.89
N ASN A 394 -29.87 -15.71 9.16
CA ASN A 394 -29.92 -14.72 10.24
C ASN A 394 -28.52 -14.29 10.71
N GLN A 395 -27.45 -15.00 10.34
CA GLN A 395 -26.08 -14.73 10.82
C GLN A 395 -25.20 -14.06 9.80
N LEU A 396 -25.15 -14.54 8.54
CA LEU A 396 -24.29 -13.97 7.50
C LEU A 396 -24.86 -14.16 6.10
N LYS A 397 -24.76 -13.11 5.28
CA LYS A 397 -24.96 -13.15 3.83
C LYS A 397 -23.59 -13.10 3.16
N ILE A 398 -23.26 -14.12 2.36
CA ILE A 398 -22.01 -14.16 1.61
C ILE A 398 -22.21 -13.44 0.26
N THR A 399 -21.32 -12.50 -0.03
CA THR A 399 -21.17 -11.88 -1.36
C THR A 399 -19.81 -12.25 -1.93
N THR A 400 -19.67 -12.25 -3.25
CA THR A 400 -18.42 -12.69 -3.91
C THR A 400 -18.02 -11.77 -5.03
N THR A 401 -16.69 -11.61 -5.22
CA THR A 401 -16.11 -11.00 -6.43
C THR A 401 -15.11 -11.94 -7.07
N LYS A 402 -14.93 -11.86 -8.39
CA LYS A 402 -14.12 -12.84 -9.14
C LYS A 402 -12.64 -12.51 -9.18
N SER A 403 -12.27 -11.21 -9.15
CA SER A 403 -10.90 -10.75 -9.31
C SER A 403 -9.95 -11.35 -8.27
N GLY A 404 -8.81 -11.87 -8.73
CA GLY A 404 -7.69 -12.27 -7.88
C GLY A 404 -6.73 -11.13 -7.57
N LEU A 405 -6.85 -9.99 -8.27
CA LEU A 405 -6.17 -8.76 -7.93
C LEU A 405 -7.02 -7.98 -6.93
N GLY A 406 -6.33 -7.34 -5.99
CA GLY A 406 -6.97 -6.51 -4.97
C GLY A 406 -5.92 -5.77 -4.15
N PRO A 407 -6.37 -4.86 -3.28
CA PRO A 407 -5.47 -4.02 -2.50
C PRO A 407 -4.99 -4.70 -1.21
N SER A 408 -4.75 -6.02 -1.22
CA SER A 408 -4.25 -6.75 -0.06
C SER A 408 -3.34 -7.92 -0.47
N ASP A 409 -2.71 -8.59 0.49
CA ASP A 409 -1.61 -9.57 0.32
C ASP A 409 -1.93 -10.77 -0.58
N HIS A 410 -3.20 -11.13 -0.75
CA HIS A 410 -3.60 -12.19 -1.69
C HIS A 410 -3.14 -11.93 -3.13
N ALA A 411 -3.04 -10.65 -3.52
CA ALA A 411 -2.61 -10.27 -4.86
C ALA A 411 -1.18 -10.75 -5.17
N SER A 412 -0.27 -10.76 -4.19
CA SER A 412 1.09 -11.27 -4.35
C SER A 412 1.12 -12.75 -4.75
N PHE A 413 0.22 -13.56 -4.20
CA PHE A 413 0.12 -14.99 -4.53
C PHE A 413 -0.65 -15.24 -5.84
N TYR A 414 -1.66 -14.44 -6.11
CA TYR A 414 -2.38 -14.51 -7.38
C TYR A 414 -1.44 -14.29 -8.58
N LEU A 415 -0.50 -13.34 -8.46
CA LEU A 415 0.51 -13.08 -9.49
C LEU A 415 1.48 -14.27 -9.71
N GLU A 416 1.58 -15.16 -8.73
CA GLU A 416 2.33 -16.44 -8.83
C GLU A 416 1.44 -17.61 -9.33
N ASN A 417 0.25 -17.32 -9.88
CA ASN A 417 -0.71 -18.30 -10.38
C ASN A 417 -1.23 -19.27 -9.30
N ILE A 418 -1.42 -18.78 -8.09
CA ILE A 418 -2.00 -19.52 -6.96
C ILE A 418 -3.45 -19.06 -6.76
N PRO A 419 -4.43 -19.98 -6.62
CA PRO A 419 -5.80 -19.61 -6.27
C PRO A 419 -5.86 -18.87 -4.95
N VAL A 420 -6.64 -17.77 -4.88
CA VAL A 420 -6.75 -16.94 -3.68
C VAL A 420 -8.20 -16.65 -3.35
N VAL A 421 -8.49 -16.51 -2.08
CA VAL A 421 -9.74 -15.96 -1.58
C VAL A 421 -9.42 -14.99 -0.45
N HIS A 422 -10.03 -13.80 -0.49
CA HIS A 422 -9.86 -12.75 0.51
C HIS A 422 -11.17 -12.55 1.27
N PHE A 423 -11.12 -12.72 2.58
CA PHE A 423 -12.22 -12.53 3.53
C PHE A 423 -12.22 -11.07 4.00
N PHE A 424 -13.34 -10.38 3.81
CA PHE A 424 -13.48 -8.96 4.03
C PHE A 424 -14.87 -8.61 4.56
N SER A 425 -14.95 -7.82 5.63
CA SER A 425 -16.25 -7.41 6.23
C SER A 425 -16.85 -6.17 5.57
N GLY A 426 -16.11 -5.50 4.70
CA GLY A 426 -16.49 -4.23 4.10
C GLY A 426 -15.67 -3.08 4.64
N GLN A 427 -15.63 -1.99 3.89
CA GLN A 427 -14.97 -0.77 4.32
C GLN A 427 -15.92 0.06 5.21
N HIS A 428 -15.37 0.84 6.13
CA HIS A 428 -16.12 1.67 7.06
C HIS A 428 -15.52 3.09 7.17
N GLU A 429 -16.21 3.98 7.85
CA GLU A 429 -15.83 5.40 7.92
C GLU A 429 -14.54 5.62 8.72
N ASP A 430 -14.20 4.69 9.61
CA ASP A 430 -13.01 4.74 10.46
C ASP A 430 -11.74 4.21 9.77
N TYR A 431 -11.85 3.64 8.57
CA TYR A 431 -10.73 3.10 7.80
C TYR A 431 -9.61 4.12 7.63
N HIS A 432 -8.38 3.77 8.01
CA HIS A 432 -7.20 4.63 8.03
C HIS A 432 -7.38 5.91 8.87
N LYS A 433 -8.10 5.79 10.00
CA LYS A 433 -8.28 6.90 10.96
C LYS A 433 -7.97 6.43 12.39
N PRO A 434 -7.64 7.36 13.29
CA PRO A 434 -7.45 7.05 14.72
C PRO A 434 -8.66 6.41 15.38
N SER A 435 -9.86 6.58 14.80
CA SER A 435 -11.11 6.02 15.31
C SER A 435 -11.34 4.53 14.99
N ASP A 436 -10.41 3.85 14.27
CA ASP A 436 -10.49 2.39 14.10
C ASP A 436 -10.01 1.65 15.34
N ASP A 437 -10.88 1.64 16.36
CA ASP A 437 -10.61 1.14 17.70
C ASP A 437 -11.31 -0.17 18.04
N GLU A 438 -10.77 -0.89 19.04
CA GLU A 438 -11.22 -2.19 19.54
C GLU A 438 -12.69 -2.18 19.95
N ALA A 439 -13.19 -1.09 20.52
CA ALA A 439 -14.56 -0.95 20.99
C ALA A 439 -15.61 -1.12 19.88
N LEU A 440 -15.22 -0.96 18.62
CA LEU A 440 -16.11 -1.04 17.46
C LEU A 440 -16.16 -2.43 16.81
N ILE A 441 -15.40 -3.40 17.32
CA ILE A 441 -15.27 -4.72 16.72
C ILE A 441 -16.48 -5.62 17.06
N ASN A 442 -17.01 -6.25 16.02
CA ASN A 442 -18.08 -7.26 16.13
C ASN A 442 -17.51 -8.67 16.25
N TYR A 443 -17.11 -9.07 17.45
CA TYR A 443 -16.50 -10.38 17.72
C TYR A 443 -17.38 -11.57 17.34
N GLN A 444 -18.70 -11.45 17.49
CA GLN A 444 -19.64 -12.51 17.10
C GLN A 444 -19.70 -12.61 15.56
N GLY A 445 -19.68 -11.47 14.85
CA GLY A 445 -19.60 -11.43 13.39
C GLY A 445 -18.32 -12.09 12.87
N MET A 446 -17.18 -11.81 13.51
CA MET A 446 -15.92 -12.48 13.22
C MET A 446 -16.00 -13.99 13.44
N ALA A 447 -16.53 -14.44 14.59
CA ALA A 447 -16.66 -15.86 14.91
C ALA A 447 -17.52 -16.61 13.86
N ASN A 448 -18.58 -15.97 13.39
CA ASN A 448 -19.44 -16.50 12.33
C ASN A 448 -18.69 -16.56 10.98
N SER A 449 -17.92 -15.54 10.64
CA SER A 449 -17.09 -15.51 9.43
C SER A 449 -16.03 -16.61 9.43
N LEU A 450 -15.42 -16.88 10.58
CA LEU A 450 -14.47 -17.99 10.73
C LEU A 450 -15.16 -19.37 10.58
N SER A 451 -16.43 -19.49 10.92
CA SER A 451 -17.19 -20.73 10.64
C SER A 451 -17.40 -20.94 9.13
N VAL A 452 -17.57 -19.86 8.36
CA VAL A 452 -17.59 -19.91 6.88
C VAL A 452 -16.23 -20.35 6.35
N LEU A 453 -15.13 -19.79 6.86
CA LEU A 453 -13.77 -20.14 6.48
C LEU A 453 -13.48 -21.63 6.73
N GLU A 454 -13.86 -22.15 7.90
CA GLU A 454 -13.70 -23.56 8.23
C GLU A 454 -14.50 -24.47 7.29
N GLN A 455 -15.72 -24.10 6.93
CA GLN A 455 -16.54 -24.84 5.97
C GLN A 455 -15.88 -24.84 4.59
N LEU A 456 -15.38 -23.68 4.12
CA LEU A 456 -14.67 -23.58 2.85
C LEU A 456 -13.47 -24.52 2.79
N ILE A 457 -12.67 -24.59 3.86
CA ILE A 457 -11.54 -25.53 3.97
C ILE A 457 -12.02 -26.96 3.88
N VAL A 458 -13.05 -27.34 4.64
CA VAL A 458 -13.56 -28.73 4.70
C VAL A 458 -14.12 -29.18 3.35
N LEU A 459 -14.84 -28.32 2.65
CA LEU A 459 -15.42 -28.60 1.34
C LEU A 459 -14.31 -28.78 0.28
N ASN A 460 -13.28 -27.93 0.30
CA ASN A 460 -12.16 -28.02 -0.64
C ASN A 460 -11.17 -29.15 -0.30
N ASN A 461 -11.11 -29.59 0.96
CA ASN A 461 -10.27 -30.72 1.35
C ASN A 461 -10.57 -32.03 0.58
N LYS A 462 -11.75 -32.17 0.01
CA LYS A 462 -12.16 -33.36 -0.78
C LYS A 462 -11.70 -33.30 -2.23
N LYS A 463 -11.17 -32.15 -2.71
CA LYS A 463 -10.93 -31.87 -4.14
C LYS A 463 -9.45 -31.97 -4.57
N GLY A 464 -8.53 -32.22 -3.62
CA GLY A 464 -7.08 -32.25 -3.92
C GLY A 464 -6.50 -30.84 -4.13
N LYS A 465 -5.59 -30.68 -5.10
CA LYS A 465 -5.05 -29.38 -5.49
C LYS A 465 -6.05 -28.67 -6.40
N LEU A 466 -6.41 -27.43 -6.04
CA LEU A 466 -7.35 -26.64 -6.81
C LEU A 466 -6.70 -26.14 -8.12
N PRO A 467 -7.42 -26.15 -9.26
CA PRO A 467 -6.92 -25.55 -10.49
C PRO A 467 -6.93 -24.01 -10.37
N PHE A 468 -5.91 -23.39 -10.93
CA PHE A 468 -5.84 -21.92 -11.03
C PHE A 468 -6.54 -21.45 -12.29
N THR A 469 -7.30 -20.37 -12.17
CA THR A 469 -7.90 -19.64 -13.28
C THR A 469 -7.46 -18.18 -13.21
N LYS A 470 -6.87 -17.67 -14.28
CA LYS A 470 -6.52 -16.26 -14.38
C LYS A 470 -7.80 -15.46 -14.60
N THR A 471 -8.02 -14.45 -13.76
CA THR A 471 -9.14 -13.52 -13.88
C THR A 471 -8.84 -12.43 -14.93
N GLN A 472 -9.86 -11.75 -15.46
CA GLN A 472 -9.69 -10.82 -16.59
C GLN A 472 -8.92 -9.54 -16.21
N ASP A 473 -8.71 -9.27 -14.92
CA ASP A 473 -8.15 -8.03 -14.38
C ASP A 473 -6.63 -7.89 -14.51
N ALA A 474 -5.95 -8.83 -15.15
CA ALA A 474 -4.49 -8.86 -15.27
C ALA A 474 -3.85 -7.63 -15.96
N GLN A 475 -4.67 -6.70 -16.49
CA GLN A 475 -4.18 -5.45 -17.07
C GLN A 475 -4.02 -4.31 -16.03
N MET A 476 -4.61 -4.42 -14.83
CA MET A 476 -4.64 -3.34 -13.83
C MET A 476 -3.31 -3.14 -13.07
N GLY A 477 -2.46 -4.14 -12.98
CA GLY A 477 -1.20 -4.10 -12.20
C GLY A 477 -0.11 -3.15 -12.73
N ARG A 478 -0.34 -2.39 -13.82
CA ARG A 478 0.64 -1.46 -14.42
C ARG A 478 0.17 -0.03 -14.59
N THR A 479 -1.05 0.31 -14.24
CA THR A 479 -1.58 1.67 -14.42
C THR A 479 -1.24 2.53 -13.21
N LYS A 480 -0.25 3.41 -13.33
CA LYS A 480 -0.06 4.52 -12.39
C LYS A 480 -1.18 5.51 -12.65
N PHE A 481 -2.12 5.66 -11.72
CA PHE A 481 -3.15 6.67 -11.80
C PHE A 481 -2.53 8.06 -11.71
N LYS A 482 -2.84 8.93 -12.65
CA LYS A 482 -2.42 10.35 -12.65
C LYS A 482 -3.33 11.20 -11.78
N VAL A 483 -4.54 10.73 -11.53
CA VAL A 483 -5.60 11.41 -10.76
C VAL A 483 -6.23 10.47 -9.75
N THR A 484 -6.86 11.04 -8.75
CA THR A 484 -7.78 10.34 -7.85
C THR A 484 -9.05 11.15 -7.68
N LEU A 485 -10.19 10.53 -7.73
CA LEU A 485 -11.44 11.15 -7.29
C LEU A 485 -11.46 11.33 -5.77
N GLY A 486 -10.76 10.47 -5.04
CA GLY A 486 -10.84 10.42 -3.58
C GLY A 486 -12.14 9.78 -3.10
N VAL A 487 -12.67 8.82 -3.85
CA VAL A 487 -13.78 7.97 -3.41
C VAL A 487 -13.25 6.59 -3.02
N MET A 488 -13.96 5.94 -2.12
CA MET A 488 -13.78 4.55 -1.77
C MET A 488 -14.81 3.72 -2.48
N PRO A 489 -14.39 2.73 -3.27
CA PRO A 489 -15.29 1.75 -3.84
C PRO A 489 -15.92 0.87 -2.76
N ASP A 490 -17.20 0.58 -2.90
CA ASP A 490 -17.85 -0.48 -2.14
C ASP A 490 -17.62 -1.82 -2.85
N TYR A 491 -16.65 -2.57 -2.37
CA TYR A 491 -16.29 -3.89 -2.92
C TYR A 491 -17.35 -4.98 -2.63
N SER A 492 -18.34 -4.69 -1.80
CA SER A 492 -19.47 -5.59 -1.53
C SER A 492 -20.67 -5.36 -2.44
N PHE A 493 -20.64 -4.30 -3.27
CA PHE A 493 -21.74 -3.95 -4.15
C PHE A 493 -21.73 -4.81 -5.43
N ASN A 494 -22.78 -5.61 -5.64
CA ASN A 494 -22.92 -6.49 -6.80
C ASN A 494 -23.89 -5.95 -7.87
N GLY A 495 -24.33 -4.68 -7.76
CA GLY A 495 -25.14 -4.02 -8.77
C GLY A 495 -24.31 -3.51 -9.94
N LYS A 496 -24.99 -3.02 -11.00
CA LYS A 496 -24.33 -2.36 -12.12
C LYS A 496 -23.78 -1.00 -11.67
N GLY A 497 -22.50 -0.75 -11.92
CA GLY A 497 -21.79 0.45 -11.51
C GLY A 497 -20.84 0.22 -10.32
N MET A 498 -20.14 1.26 -9.89
CA MET A 498 -19.29 1.27 -8.72
C MET A 498 -19.92 2.15 -7.63
N ARG A 499 -20.44 1.54 -6.57
CA ARG A 499 -21.00 2.28 -5.44
C ARG A 499 -19.89 2.91 -4.60
N ILE A 500 -20.11 4.15 -4.17
CA ILE A 500 -19.21 4.88 -3.28
C ILE A 500 -19.54 4.49 -1.84
N ASP A 501 -18.58 3.92 -1.12
CA ASP A 501 -18.70 3.65 0.32
C ASP A 501 -18.20 4.82 1.18
N GLY A 502 -17.36 5.67 0.65
CA GLY A 502 -16.90 6.88 1.31
C GLY A 502 -16.23 7.86 0.36
N VAL A 503 -16.15 9.11 0.80
CA VAL A 503 -15.50 10.20 0.07
C VAL A 503 -14.45 10.83 0.97
N SER A 504 -13.22 10.97 0.48
CA SER A 504 -12.11 11.56 1.24
C SER A 504 -12.20 13.08 1.27
N ASP A 505 -11.93 13.67 2.45
CA ASP A 505 -11.98 15.11 2.64
C ASP A 505 -10.95 15.86 1.77
N GLY A 506 -11.37 17.03 1.27
CA GLY A 506 -10.54 17.88 0.39
C GLY A 506 -10.24 17.32 -1.00
N LYS A 507 -10.70 16.12 -1.34
CA LYS A 507 -10.47 15.47 -2.63
C LYS A 507 -11.51 15.90 -3.68
N PRO A 508 -11.22 15.69 -4.98
CA PRO A 508 -12.09 16.12 -6.08
C PRO A 508 -13.54 15.68 -5.95
N ALA A 509 -13.81 14.46 -5.52
CA ALA A 509 -15.16 13.95 -5.34
C ALA A 509 -15.95 14.74 -4.30
N GLN A 510 -15.36 15.06 -3.14
CA GLN A 510 -16.01 15.87 -2.10
C GLN A 510 -16.31 17.28 -2.61
N LYS A 511 -15.32 17.92 -3.24
CA LYS A 511 -15.49 19.28 -3.81
C LYS A 511 -16.58 19.32 -4.86
N ALA A 512 -16.77 18.25 -5.61
CA ALA A 512 -17.81 18.10 -6.63
C ALA A 512 -19.18 17.68 -6.07
N GLY A 513 -19.29 17.35 -4.77
CA GLY A 513 -20.54 16.97 -4.12
C GLY A 513 -20.94 15.50 -4.33
N LEU A 514 -19.99 14.62 -4.66
CA LEU A 514 -20.19 13.17 -4.62
C LEU A 514 -20.32 12.72 -3.16
N GLN A 515 -21.15 11.69 -2.91
CA GLN A 515 -21.51 11.26 -1.57
C GLN A 515 -21.44 9.73 -1.45
N LYS A 516 -21.32 9.24 -0.22
CA LYS A 516 -21.53 7.84 0.12
C LYS A 516 -22.90 7.36 -0.36
N GLY A 517 -22.94 6.21 -1.01
CA GLY A 517 -24.14 5.61 -1.58
C GLY A 517 -24.38 5.96 -3.05
N ASP A 518 -23.72 6.95 -3.62
CA ASP A 518 -23.75 7.21 -5.05
C ASP A 518 -23.21 6.00 -5.83
N ILE A 519 -23.81 5.68 -6.97
CA ILE A 519 -23.33 4.61 -7.85
C ILE A 519 -22.78 5.24 -9.12
N ILE A 520 -21.46 5.21 -9.30
CA ILE A 520 -20.83 5.68 -10.53
C ILE A 520 -21.12 4.68 -11.65
N THR A 521 -21.78 5.15 -12.68
CA THR A 521 -22.13 4.36 -13.88
C THR A 521 -21.32 4.77 -15.11
N LYS A 522 -20.71 5.96 -15.09
CA LYS A 522 -19.79 6.42 -16.14
C LYS A 522 -18.75 7.36 -15.57
N LEU A 523 -17.50 7.24 -16.04
CA LEU A 523 -16.38 8.08 -15.65
C LEU A 523 -15.68 8.58 -16.92
N GLY A 524 -15.88 9.86 -17.26
CA GLY A 524 -15.49 10.38 -18.56
C GLY A 524 -16.21 9.63 -19.67
N ASP A 525 -15.45 9.03 -20.59
CA ASP A 525 -16.00 8.24 -21.71
C ASP A 525 -16.17 6.74 -21.40
N ILE A 526 -15.81 6.30 -20.17
CA ILE A 526 -15.83 4.89 -19.77
C ILE A 526 -17.12 4.56 -19.04
N ASP A 527 -17.86 3.60 -19.54
CA ASP A 527 -18.99 3.00 -18.83
C ASP A 527 -18.45 2.15 -17.67
N VAL A 528 -18.99 2.38 -16.47
CA VAL A 528 -18.56 1.72 -15.23
C VAL A 528 -19.61 0.68 -14.86
N ASN A 529 -19.25 -0.60 -14.96
CA ASN A 529 -20.10 -1.72 -14.54
C ASN A 529 -19.67 -2.30 -13.18
N GLY A 530 -18.44 -1.94 -12.71
CA GLY A 530 -17.86 -2.37 -11.45
C GLY A 530 -16.63 -1.56 -11.11
N VAL A 531 -15.94 -1.95 -10.03
CA VAL A 531 -14.72 -1.28 -9.56
C VAL A 531 -13.62 -1.31 -10.61
N GLU A 532 -13.54 -2.38 -11.39
CA GLU A 532 -12.53 -2.56 -12.43
C GLU A 532 -12.67 -1.49 -13.53
N ASP A 533 -13.87 -1.29 -14.05
CA ASP A 533 -14.12 -0.27 -15.08
C ASP A 533 -13.84 1.13 -14.55
N TYR A 534 -14.19 1.39 -13.28
CA TYR A 534 -13.86 2.63 -12.60
C TYR A 534 -12.34 2.86 -12.55
N MET A 535 -11.55 1.85 -12.21
CA MET A 535 -10.08 1.94 -12.19
C MET A 535 -9.52 2.13 -13.61
N VAL A 536 -10.07 1.46 -14.62
CA VAL A 536 -9.70 1.71 -16.03
C VAL A 536 -10.03 3.16 -16.42
N GLY A 537 -11.18 3.67 -15.99
CA GLY A 537 -11.58 5.05 -16.19
C GLY A 537 -10.59 6.02 -15.57
N LEU A 538 -10.24 5.84 -14.30
CA LEU A 538 -9.22 6.66 -13.62
C LEU A 538 -7.88 6.65 -14.34
N GLY A 539 -7.46 5.51 -14.87
CA GLY A 539 -6.21 5.36 -15.61
C GLY A 539 -6.16 6.18 -16.92
N LYS A 540 -7.32 6.52 -17.48
CA LYS A 540 -7.44 7.34 -18.69
C LYS A 540 -7.61 8.83 -18.40
N LEU A 541 -7.90 9.20 -17.16
CA LEU A 541 -8.08 10.59 -16.77
C LEU A 541 -6.75 11.32 -16.59
N SER A 542 -6.80 12.61 -16.77
CA SER A 542 -5.68 13.54 -16.62
C SER A 542 -6.01 14.58 -15.54
N PRO A 543 -5.02 14.96 -14.69
CA PRO A 543 -5.24 15.98 -13.66
C PRO A 543 -5.67 17.34 -14.24
N GLU A 544 -5.32 17.61 -15.49
CA GLU A 544 -5.60 18.90 -16.13
C GLU A 544 -6.99 18.98 -16.78
N LYS A 545 -7.71 17.84 -16.90
CA LYS A 545 -9.02 17.82 -17.55
C LYS A 545 -10.13 17.55 -16.55
N PRO A 546 -11.08 18.48 -16.34
CA PRO A 546 -12.31 18.14 -15.65
C PRO A 546 -13.00 17.02 -16.41
N THR A 547 -13.63 16.12 -15.68
CA THR A 547 -14.36 15.00 -16.25
C THR A 547 -15.79 15.01 -15.73
N ASN A 548 -16.70 14.44 -16.51
CA ASN A 548 -18.04 14.19 -16.03
C ASN A 548 -18.10 12.82 -15.38
N VAL A 549 -18.68 12.75 -14.20
CA VAL A 549 -19.01 11.53 -13.50
C VAL A 549 -20.52 11.36 -13.53
N VAL A 550 -21.00 10.32 -14.17
CA VAL A 550 -22.43 9.98 -14.13
C VAL A 550 -22.67 9.05 -12.98
N ILE A 551 -23.61 9.44 -12.11
CA ILE A 551 -23.98 8.67 -10.92
C ILE A 551 -25.47 8.40 -10.88
N ILE A 552 -25.83 7.36 -10.13
CA ILE A 552 -27.20 7.12 -9.65
C ILE A 552 -27.19 7.47 -8.15
N ARG A 553 -28.04 8.41 -7.77
CA ARG A 553 -28.29 8.81 -6.37
C ARG A 553 -29.76 8.58 -6.04
N GLY A 554 -30.06 7.54 -5.26
CA GLY A 554 -31.45 7.10 -5.05
C GLY A 554 -32.08 6.62 -6.34
N ALA A 555 -33.08 7.34 -6.86
CA ALA A 555 -33.74 7.05 -8.14
C ALA A 555 -33.29 7.97 -9.29
N GLU A 556 -32.42 8.93 -9.04
CA GLU A 556 -32.01 9.95 -10.00
C GLU A 556 -30.66 9.62 -10.63
N THR A 557 -30.54 9.90 -11.94
CA THR A 557 -29.26 9.89 -12.64
C THR A 557 -28.74 11.32 -12.77
N LEU A 558 -27.56 11.57 -12.21
CA LEU A 558 -26.93 12.88 -12.18
C LEU A 558 -25.61 12.85 -12.95
N THR A 559 -25.30 13.93 -13.66
CA THR A 559 -23.98 14.14 -14.26
C THR A 559 -23.27 15.24 -13.48
N ILE A 560 -22.18 14.89 -12.82
CA ILE A 560 -21.42 15.77 -11.92
C ILE A 560 -20.08 16.09 -12.56
N PRO A 561 -19.79 17.35 -12.87
CA PRO A 561 -18.46 17.76 -13.32
C PRO A 561 -17.48 17.72 -12.15
N VAL A 562 -16.34 17.03 -12.35
CA VAL A 562 -15.27 16.89 -11.35
C VAL A 562 -13.99 17.50 -11.90
N SER A 563 -13.38 18.39 -11.12
CA SER A 563 -12.03 18.91 -11.36
C SER A 563 -11.04 18.22 -10.42
N PHE A 564 -9.84 17.94 -10.92
CA PHE A 564 -8.76 17.31 -10.15
C PHE A 564 -7.75 18.34 -9.61
N GLN A 565 -8.11 19.61 -9.66
CA GLN A 565 -7.30 20.72 -9.11
C GLN A 565 -7.54 20.94 -7.62
#